data_b8d7cd1e35bb1c14784e5d3ff64b76a4
#
_entry.id   b8d7cd1e35bb1c14784e5d3ff64b76a4
#
_cell.length_a   1.000
_cell.length_b   1.000
_cell.length_c   1.000
_cell.angle_alpha   90.00
_cell.angle_beta   90.00
_cell.angle_gamma   90.00
#
_symmetry.space_group_name_H-M   'P 1'
#
loop_
_entity.id
_entity.type
_entity.pdbx_description
1 polymer ?
#
loop_
_entity_poly.entity_id
_entity_poly.type
_entity_poly.pdbx_seq_one_letter_code
_entity_poly.pdbx_strand_id
1 'polypeptide(L)'
;MLPLIELDHVGFEYISPDGQTFQALRDMSIKIEEGEYIAIVGANGSGKTTLARHFNALLLPTSGTVLVAGRDTRERLNHPAIRKTVGMVFQFPEDQIVATVVEEDVAFGPENLGLEPVEIRKRVDDALKEVDLWEQRLRPPHLLSAGQLQRVALAGVLAMLPRCIVFDETTAMLDPAGRRMVLENMDRLHRNGMTIISITHFMEEAARADRMIVMSHGEIAMDGTPQQVFSNEEQLTGLGLDLPPAARIARGLRPYLPELGDGLLTTESLIRAIPSFKGLSEKFKYPLTLVEENSRAKPLISVKNLAHTYLSGTPLSYRALTDVSIQVDEKSAFGIVGVTGSGKSTLLQHLNGLLLPQEGTVKIGPYDMSEPKLDIKAVRRMVGLVFQIPETQLFEQYVGDEIAYGPRLLGVKQNLREQVRWAMEMVGLDFDSYKDRLTFTLSGGERRKVALASVLSMKPDILLLDEPAAGLDPAARRDLLLKLKQMQAQGLTLVFSSHQMEDMAVLAERLTVLKDGRDTLTGSTGEVFSQSEKLKELGLEPPVVTRVAEGMRKLGWPLNSGITSRALLIEEVGQLIGAGIR
;
A
#
# COMPACT_ATOMS: atom_id res chain seq x y z
N MET A 1 -1.67 -6.56 37.97
CA MET A 1 -1.53 -5.10 37.68
C MET A 1 -2.80 -4.66 36.98
N LEU A 2 -3.17 -3.38 37.03
CA LEU A 2 -4.29 -2.91 36.20
C LEU A 2 -3.83 -2.83 34.75
N PRO A 3 -4.69 -3.22 33.78
CA PRO A 3 -4.35 -3.09 32.37
C PRO A 3 -4.10 -1.62 31.99
N LEU A 4 -3.24 -1.39 31.00
CA LEU A 4 -2.96 -0.04 30.51
C LEU A 4 -4.18 0.56 29.82
N ILE A 5 -4.89 -0.24 29.03
CA ILE A 5 -6.14 0.12 28.36
C ILE A 5 -7.17 -0.98 28.62
N GLU A 6 -8.37 -0.61 29.03
CA GLU A 6 -9.48 -1.53 29.27
C GLU A 6 -10.76 -0.98 28.62
N LEU A 7 -11.37 -1.77 27.76
CA LEU A 7 -12.69 -1.56 27.19
C LEU A 7 -13.64 -2.57 27.79
N ASP A 8 -14.81 -2.11 28.21
CA ASP A 8 -15.86 -2.95 28.79
C ASP A 8 -17.20 -2.66 28.10
N HIS A 9 -17.69 -3.61 27.29
CA HIS A 9 -18.94 -3.54 26.52
C HIS A 9 -19.08 -2.25 25.69
N VAL A 10 -18.02 -1.79 25.03
CA VAL A 10 -17.97 -0.53 24.29
C VAL A 10 -18.71 -0.63 22.97
N GLY A 11 -19.68 0.28 22.79
CA GLY A 11 -20.36 0.55 21.53
C GLY A 11 -20.09 1.97 21.04
N PHE A 12 -20.10 2.16 19.71
CA PHE A 12 -19.98 3.48 19.13
C PHE A 12 -20.74 3.60 17.80
N GLU A 13 -21.48 4.71 17.66
CA GLU A 13 -22.27 5.02 16.48
C GLU A 13 -21.86 6.39 15.90
N TYR A 14 -21.68 6.42 14.57
CA TYR A 14 -21.63 7.69 13.84
C TYR A 14 -23.05 8.10 13.42
N ILE A 15 -23.32 9.38 13.52
CA ILE A 15 -24.58 9.98 13.05
C ILE A 15 -24.25 10.80 11.80
N SER A 16 -24.82 10.43 10.66
CA SER A 16 -24.66 11.18 9.41
C SER A 16 -25.52 12.45 9.42
N PRO A 17 -25.23 13.45 8.57
CA PRO A 17 -25.97 14.72 8.53
C PRO A 17 -27.47 14.56 8.21
N ASP A 18 -27.85 13.47 7.54
CA ASP A 18 -29.24 13.09 7.23
C ASP A 18 -29.93 12.31 8.37
N GLY A 19 -29.25 12.16 9.53
CA GLY A 19 -29.78 11.51 10.71
C GLY A 19 -29.70 9.98 10.71
N GLN A 20 -29.08 9.36 9.70
CA GLN A 20 -28.83 7.92 9.71
C GLN A 20 -27.73 7.58 10.70
N THR A 21 -27.91 6.50 11.47
CA THR A 21 -26.92 5.99 12.39
C THR A 21 -26.15 4.84 11.77
N PHE A 22 -24.84 4.85 11.90
CA PHE A 22 -23.96 3.76 11.50
C PHE A 22 -23.19 3.24 12.74
N GLN A 23 -23.47 2.01 13.14
CA GLN A 23 -22.80 1.38 14.27
C GLN A 23 -21.41 0.90 13.84
N ALA A 24 -20.37 1.56 14.38
CA ALA A 24 -18.98 1.29 14.04
C ALA A 24 -18.28 0.33 15.02
N LEU A 25 -18.70 0.32 16.30
CA LEU A 25 -18.26 -0.65 17.30
C LEU A 25 -19.46 -1.27 18.00
N ARG A 26 -19.38 -2.59 18.28
CA ARG A 26 -20.44 -3.37 18.90
C ARG A 26 -19.86 -4.23 20.02
N ASP A 27 -20.29 -3.95 21.23
CA ASP A 27 -19.98 -4.78 22.41
C ASP A 27 -18.49 -5.15 22.56
N MET A 28 -17.61 -4.17 22.35
CA MET A 28 -16.16 -4.38 22.38
C MET A 28 -15.64 -4.50 23.80
N SER A 29 -14.98 -5.61 24.12
CA SER A 29 -14.32 -5.82 25.41
C SER A 29 -12.90 -6.28 25.18
N ILE A 30 -11.91 -5.45 25.57
CA ILE A 30 -10.47 -5.68 25.34
C ILE A 30 -9.69 -5.23 26.58
N LYS A 31 -8.67 -6.00 26.96
CA LYS A 31 -7.64 -5.60 27.92
C LYS A 31 -6.28 -5.63 27.25
N ILE A 32 -5.54 -4.52 27.41
CA ILE A 32 -4.19 -4.34 26.87
C ILE A 32 -3.26 -4.10 28.03
N GLU A 33 -2.28 -4.96 28.19
CA GLU A 33 -1.29 -4.87 29.24
C GLU A 33 -0.13 -3.93 28.84
N GLU A 34 0.57 -3.40 29.83
CA GLU A 34 1.74 -2.56 29.55
C GLU A 34 2.89 -3.39 29.00
N GLY A 35 3.54 -2.90 27.95
CA GLY A 35 4.64 -3.58 27.27
C GLY A 35 4.20 -4.61 26.21
N GLU A 36 2.90 -4.79 25.95
CA GLU A 36 2.41 -5.66 24.85
C GLU A 36 2.63 -5.02 23.47
N TYR A 37 2.97 -5.83 22.46
CA TYR A 37 2.86 -5.46 21.06
C TYR A 37 1.64 -6.12 20.44
N ILE A 38 0.63 -5.33 20.10
CA ILE A 38 -0.64 -5.79 19.54
C ILE A 38 -0.79 -5.34 18.10
N ALA A 39 -1.13 -6.26 17.21
CA ALA A 39 -1.59 -5.97 15.87
C ALA A 39 -3.12 -6.03 15.81
N ILE A 40 -3.76 -4.99 15.31
CA ILE A 40 -5.19 -4.95 15.03
C ILE A 40 -5.38 -4.98 13.51
N VAL A 41 -6.04 -6.03 13.01
CA VAL A 41 -6.26 -6.25 11.59
C VAL A 41 -7.75 -6.43 11.29
N GLY A 42 -8.15 -6.31 10.03
CA GLY A 42 -9.54 -6.46 9.58
C GLY A 42 -9.74 -5.77 8.24
N ALA A 43 -10.82 -6.10 7.54
CA ALA A 43 -11.20 -5.45 6.30
C ALA A 43 -11.44 -3.93 6.49
N ASN A 44 -11.43 -3.18 5.39
CA ASN A 44 -11.77 -1.76 5.45
C ASN A 44 -13.22 -1.59 5.95
N GLY A 45 -13.43 -0.63 6.86
CA GLY A 45 -14.73 -0.42 7.51
C GLY A 45 -15.03 -1.37 8.67
N SER A 46 -14.11 -2.23 9.12
CA SER A 46 -14.33 -3.11 10.28
C SER A 46 -14.30 -2.40 11.65
N GLY A 47 -13.97 -1.10 11.70
CA GLY A 47 -13.96 -0.30 12.94
C GLY A 47 -12.60 -0.08 13.58
N LYS A 48 -11.47 -0.49 12.95
CA LYS A 48 -10.11 -0.39 13.51
C LYS A 48 -9.70 1.02 13.95
N THR A 49 -9.76 1.99 13.04
CA THR A 49 -9.46 3.39 13.32
C THR A 49 -10.40 3.99 14.37
N THR A 50 -11.69 3.60 14.33
CA THR A 50 -12.66 4.01 15.35
C THR A 50 -12.25 3.49 16.73
N LEU A 51 -11.89 2.21 16.83
CA LEU A 51 -11.40 1.61 18.05
C LEU A 51 -10.13 2.33 18.57
N ALA A 52 -9.15 2.56 17.70
CA ALA A 52 -7.91 3.25 18.05
C ALA A 52 -8.14 4.66 18.64
N ARG A 53 -9.09 5.41 18.08
CA ARG A 53 -9.44 6.75 18.56
C ARG A 53 -10.10 6.77 19.93
N HIS A 54 -10.62 5.65 20.42
CA HIS A 54 -11.10 5.52 21.80
C HIS A 54 -9.94 5.36 22.79
N PHE A 55 -8.81 4.81 22.40
CA PHE A 55 -7.65 4.59 23.29
C PHE A 55 -7.01 5.89 23.78
N ASN A 56 -7.16 7.01 23.04
CA ASN A 56 -6.61 8.32 23.43
C ASN A 56 -7.68 9.40 23.64
N ALA A 57 -8.95 8.99 23.81
CA ALA A 57 -10.10 9.89 24.01
C ALA A 57 -10.28 10.92 22.87
N LEU A 58 -9.96 10.57 21.62
CA LEU A 58 -10.37 11.34 20.43
C LEU A 58 -11.85 11.07 20.09
N LEU A 59 -12.32 9.84 20.32
CA LEU A 59 -13.73 9.47 20.31
C LEU A 59 -14.13 8.97 21.70
N LEU A 60 -15.37 9.24 22.08
CA LEU A 60 -15.95 8.79 23.35
C LEU A 60 -17.00 7.72 23.09
N PRO A 61 -17.07 6.66 23.88
CA PRO A 61 -18.02 5.58 23.66
C PRO A 61 -19.47 6.07 23.81
N THR A 62 -20.38 5.58 22.95
CA THR A 62 -21.83 5.81 23.08
C THR A 62 -22.46 4.89 24.13
N SER A 63 -21.83 3.71 24.36
CA SER A 63 -22.18 2.78 25.45
C SER A 63 -20.93 2.09 25.95
N GLY A 64 -20.98 1.51 27.15
CA GLY A 64 -19.84 0.87 27.80
C GLY A 64 -18.83 1.86 28.39
N THR A 65 -17.63 1.38 28.70
CA THR A 65 -16.59 2.16 29.39
C THR A 65 -15.23 1.93 28.77
N VAL A 66 -14.45 3.01 28.61
CA VAL A 66 -13.04 2.94 28.21
C VAL A 66 -12.18 3.55 29.30
N LEU A 67 -11.30 2.75 29.88
CA LEU A 67 -10.33 3.16 30.89
C LEU A 67 -8.91 3.16 30.33
N VAL A 68 -8.16 4.22 30.56
CA VAL A 68 -6.74 4.34 30.18
C VAL A 68 -5.92 4.64 31.44
N ALA A 69 -5.06 3.72 31.82
CA ALA A 69 -4.35 3.75 33.11
C ALA A 69 -5.32 4.02 34.28
N GLY A 70 -6.49 3.37 34.26
CA GLY A 70 -7.55 3.50 35.26
C GLY A 70 -8.39 4.80 35.18
N ARG A 71 -8.19 5.64 34.15
CA ARG A 71 -8.95 6.90 33.94
C ARG A 71 -10.04 6.73 32.89
N ASP A 72 -11.28 7.09 33.24
CA ASP A 72 -12.41 7.04 32.29
C ASP A 72 -12.26 8.14 31.21
N THR A 73 -12.38 7.74 29.94
CA THR A 73 -12.28 8.65 28.78
C THR A 73 -13.43 9.65 28.69
N ARG A 74 -14.59 9.37 29.29
CA ARG A 74 -15.75 10.29 29.28
C ARG A 74 -15.52 11.51 30.17
N GLU A 75 -14.60 11.43 31.11
CA GLU A 75 -14.26 12.54 32.00
C GLU A 75 -13.25 13.48 31.32
N ARG A 76 -13.68 14.65 30.88
CA ARG A 76 -12.83 15.62 30.16
C ARG A 76 -11.56 16.01 30.90
N LEU A 77 -11.59 16.05 32.24
CA LEU A 77 -10.43 16.35 33.07
C LEU A 77 -9.31 15.32 32.94
N ASN A 78 -9.63 14.08 32.50
CA ASN A 78 -8.67 13.02 32.29
C ASN A 78 -7.97 13.11 30.94
N HIS A 79 -8.52 13.84 29.93
CA HIS A 79 -8.02 13.85 28.56
C HIS A 79 -6.54 14.22 28.44
N PRO A 80 -6.00 15.27 29.13
CA PRO A 80 -4.58 15.58 29.04
C PRO A 80 -3.69 14.42 29.51
N ALA A 81 -4.07 13.77 30.61
CA ALA A 81 -3.34 12.65 31.18
C ALA A 81 -3.44 11.39 30.27
N ILE A 82 -4.61 11.13 29.69
CA ILE A 82 -4.84 10.04 28.74
C ILE A 82 -3.98 10.24 27.49
N ARG A 83 -4.02 11.43 26.86
CA ARG A 83 -3.25 11.76 25.66
C ARG A 83 -1.74 11.79 25.87
N LYS A 84 -1.30 12.09 27.09
CA LYS A 84 0.10 11.91 27.50
C LYS A 84 0.46 10.42 27.60
N THR A 85 -0.47 9.58 28.06
CA THR A 85 -0.25 8.14 28.25
C THR A 85 -0.26 7.38 26.92
N VAL A 86 -1.21 7.69 26.03
CA VAL A 86 -1.40 7.04 24.74
C VAL A 86 -1.22 8.06 23.61
N GLY A 87 -0.06 8.01 22.96
CA GLY A 87 0.21 8.76 21.75
C GLY A 87 -0.35 8.05 20.51
N MET A 88 -0.67 8.80 19.46
CA MET A 88 -1.20 8.25 18.20
C MET A 88 -0.48 8.84 17.02
N VAL A 89 -0.07 7.98 16.09
CA VAL A 89 0.50 8.35 14.78
C VAL A 89 -0.54 7.99 13.74
N PHE A 90 -1.00 8.99 12.97
CA PHE A 90 -2.10 8.83 12.00
C PHE A 90 -1.61 8.28 10.66
N GLN A 91 -2.56 7.79 9.87
CA GLN A 91 -2.35 7.25 8.53
C GLN A 91 -1.70 8.27 7.58
N PHE A 92 -2.18 9.53 7.63
CA PHE A 92 -1.66 10.64 6.83
C PHE A 92 -0.88 11.58 7.76
N PRO A 93 0.47 11.61 7.68
CA PRO A 93 1.27 12.46 8.54
C PRO A 93 1.01 13.96 8.32
N GLU A 94 0.59 14.35 7.11
CA GLU A 94 0.22 15.73 6.77
C GLU A 94 -0.92 16.26 7.63
N ASP A 95 -1.85 15.40 8.03
CA ASP A 95 -2.98 15.78 8.91
C ASP A 95 -2.55 16.00 10.38
N GLN A 96 -1.34 15.55 10.73
CA GLN A 96 -0.80 15.64 12.09
C GLN A 96 0.18 16.79 12.26
N ILE A 97 0.87 17.19 11.19
CA ILE A 97 1.89 18.24 11.20
C ILE A 97 1.22 19.62 11.18
N VAL A 98 1.58 20.47 12.15
CA VAL A 98 0.96 21.78 12.35
C VAL A 98 1.95 22.95 12.23
N ALA A 99 3.26 22.72 12.40
CA ALA A 99 4.28 23.75 12.32
C ALA A 99 4.97 23.83 10.96
N THR A 100 5.63 24.95 10.70
CA THR A 100 6.37 25.21 9.44
C THR A 100 7.81 24.73 9.48
N VAL A 101 8.31 24.33 10.65
CA VAL A 101 9.67 23.81 10.88
C VAL A 101 9.57 22.51 11.67
N VAL A 102 10.37 21.52 11.33
CA VAL A 102 10.34 20.18 11.94
C VAL A 102 10.51 20.20 13.46
N GLU A 103 11.52 20.92 13.99
CA GLU A 103 11.75 20.95 15.44
C GLU A 103 10.62 21.67 16.21
N GLU A 104 9.96 22.64 15.60
CA GLU A 104 8.79 23.32 16.17
C GLU A 104 7.58 22.39 16.23
N ASP A 105 7.40 21.57 15.20
CA ASP A 105 6.33 20.58 15.15
C ASP A 105 6.50 19.51 16.25
N VAL A 106 7.73 19.02 16.43
CA VAL A 106 8.05 18.05 17.49
C VAL A 106 7.92 18.67 18.87
N ALA A 107 8.14 19.97 19.03
CA ALA A 107 7.98 20.70 20.30
C ALA A 107 6.51 20.91 20.68
N PHE A 108 5.59 20.92 19.73
CA PHE A 108 4.17 21.24 19.92
C PHE A 108 3.50 20.41 21.03
N GLY A 109 3.74 19.10 21.08
CA GLY A 109 3.21 18.23 22.12
C GLY A 109 3.73 18.58 23.53
N PRO A 110 5.05 18.61 23.76
CA PRO A 110 5.67 19.03 25.00
C PRO A 110 5.25 20.44 25.47
N GLU A 111 5.08 21.40 24.56
CA GLU A 111 4.59 22.76 24.88
C GLU A 111 3.16 22.70 25.41
N ASN A 112 2.27 21.95 24.78
CA ASN A 112 0.90 21.77 25.25
C ASN A 112 0.80 21.04 26.60
N LEU A 113 1.84 20.29 26.99
CA LEU A 113 1.96 19.71 28.32
C LEU A 113 2.44 20.72 29.39
N GLY A 114 2.79 21.95 28.99
CA GLY A 114 3.26 23.01 29.88
C GLY A 114 4.64 22.72 30.48
N LEU A 115 5.53 22.07 29.75
CA LEU A 115 6.87 21.75 30.21
C LEU A 115 7.79 22.99 30.14
N GLU A 116 8.83 22.99 30.98
CA GLU A 116 9.85 24.04 30.97
C GLU A 116 10.68 24.00 29.65
N PRO A 117 11.10 25.17 29.10
CA PRO A 117 11.80 25.24 27.80
C PRO A 117 13.04 24.34 27.68
N VAL A 118 13.80 24.19 28.77
CA VAL A 118 14.98 23.32 28.80
C VAL A 118 14.61 21.86 28.64
N GLU A 119 13.53 21.41 29.27
CA GLU A 119 13.03 20.04 29.15
C GLU A 119 12.43 19.80 27.75
N ILE A 120 11.70 20.77 27.18
CA ILE A 120 11.18 20.71 25.82
C ILE A 120 12.34 20.50 24.85
N ARG A 121 13.37 21.34 24.91
CA ARG A 121 14.53 21.24 24.03
C ARG A 121 15.16 19.86 24.09
N LYS A 122 15.41 19.36 25.30
CA LYS A 122 16.00 18.03 25.49
C LYS A 122 15.15 16.94 24.85
N ARG A 123 13.83 16.93 25.07
CA ARG A 123 12.92 15.93 24.52
C ARG A 123 12.83 15.98 23.01
N VAL A 124 12.82 17.18 22.41
CA VAL A 124 12.85 17.38 20.95
C VAL A 124 14.13 16.81 20.36
N ASP A 125 15.28 17.15 20.97
CA ASP A 125 16.58 16.68 20.51
C ASP A 125 16.68 15.14 20.58
N ASP A 126 16.24 14.54 21.68
CA ASP A 126 16.26 13.09 21.89
C ASP A 126 15.29 12.38 20.90
N ALA A 127 14.08 12.90 20.73
CA ALA A 127 13.10 12.33 19.80
C ALA A 127 13.55 12.39 18.34
N LEU A 128 14.12 13.52 17.90
CA LEU A 128 14.62 13.68 16.54
C LEU A 128 15.81 12.77 16.25
N LYS A 129 16.69 12.53 17.24
CA LYS A 129 17.79 11.55 17.12
C LYS A 129 17.27 10.12 17.05
N GLU A 130 16.24 9.79 17.87
CA GLU A 130 15.61 8.46 17.92
C GLU A 130 15.03 8.03 16.56
N VAL A 131 14.52 8.99 15.77
CA VAL A 131 13.93 8.73 14.45
C VAL A 131 14.85 9.08 13.28
N ASP A 132 16.14 9.35 13.49
CA ASP A 132 17.11 9.74 12.46
C ASP A 132 16.69 10.98 11.64
N LEU A 133 16.20 12.04 12.29
CA LEU A 133 15.81 13.29 11.64
C LEU A 133 16.54 14.53 12.18
N TRP A 134 17.57 14.34 13.00
CA TRP A 134 18.30 15.45 13.59
C TRP A 134 18.83 16.47 12.57
N GLU A 135 19.37 15.99 11.44
CA GLU A 135 19.92 16.86 10.39
C GLU A 135 18.85 17.65 9.64
N GLN A 136 17.60 17.18 9.67
CA GLN A 136 16.45 17.81 9.01
C GLN A 136 15.66 18.75 9.93
N ARG A 137 16.04 18.90 11.21
CA ARG A 137 15.26 19.61 12.23
C ARG A 137 14.85 21.03 11.88
N LEU A 138 15.67 21.75 11.10
CA LEU A 138 15.41 23.14 10.66
C LEU A 138 14.72 23.22 9.29
N ARG A 139 14.39 22.07 8.67
CA ARG A 139 13.72 22.06 7.37
C ARG A 139 12.21 22.25 7.51
N PRO A 140 11.58 22.87 6.52
CA PRO A 140 10.12 22.86 6.40
C PRO A 140 9.60 21.45 6.13
N PRO A 141 8.54 20.98 6.84
CA PRO A 141 7.98 19.65 6.65
C PRO A 141 7.56 19.35 5.19
N HIS A 142 7.00 20.31 4.47
CA HIS A 142 6.57 20.14 3.08
C HIS A 142 7.70 19.81 2.08
N LEU A 143 8.96 19.94 2.48
CA LEU A 143 10.13 19.54 1.69
C LEU A 143 10.62 18.12 2.01
N LEU A 144 9.96 17.42 2.91
CA LEU A 144 10.31 16.08 3.33
C LEU A 144 9.55 15.03 2.52
N SER A 145 10.15 13.84 2.37
CA SER A 145 9.45 12.69 1.80
C SER A 145 8.36 12.18 2.76
N ALA A 146 7.37 11.43 2.25
CA ALA A 146 6.30 10.84 3.08
C ALA A 146 6.87 10.00 4.25
N GLY A 147 7.92 9.21 4.03
CA GLY A 147 8.59 8.46 5.09
C GLY A 147 9.32 9.34 6.11
N GLN A 148 9.84 10.50 5.70
CA GLN A 148 10.40 11.48 6.62
C GLN A 148 9.30 12.18 7.43
N LEU A 149 8.18 12.57 6.78
CA LEU A 149 7.02 13.15 7.45
C LEU A 149 6.43 12.19 8.51
N GLN A 150 6.34 10.90 8.19
CA GLN A 150 5.89 9.89 9.15
C GLN A 150 6.81 9.81 10.38
N ARG A 151 8.11 9.95 10.17
CA ARG A 151 9.07 10.01 11.29
C ARG A 151 9.00 11.31 12.08
N VAL A 152 8.66 12.45 11.45
CA VAL A 152 8.37 13.69 12.18
C VAL A 152 7.16 13.51 13.09
N ALA A 153 6.06 12.95 12.58
CA ALA A 153 4.87 12.66 13.37
C ALA A 153 5.19 11.71 14.53
N LEU A 154 5.99 10.68 14.30
CA LEU A 154 6.46 9.77 15.36
C LEU A 154 7.33 10.52 16.40
N ALA A 155 8.25 11.39 15.97
CA ALA A 155 9.08 12.18 16.89
C ALA A 155 8.24 13.09 17.78
N GLY A 156 7.19 13.75 17.23
CA GLY A 156 6.24 14.56 18.01
C GLY A 156 5.53 13.76 19.09
N VAL A 157 5.16 12.51 18.80
CA VAL A 157 4.57 11.60 19.78
C VAL A 157 5.61 11.17 20.82
N LEU A 158 6.82 10.78 20.42
CA LEU A 158 7.90 10.35 21.31
C LEU A 158 8.32 11.45 22.29
N ALA A 159 8.35 12.70 21.84
CA ALA A 159 8.70 13.86 22.69
C ALA A 159 7.76 14.04 23.89
N MET A 160 6.54 13.51 23.84
CA MET A 160 5.60 13.50 24.96
C MET A 160 5.90 12.41 25.99
N LEU A 161 6.80 11.46 25.71
CA LEU A 161 7.15 10.28 26.52
C LEU A 161 5.91 9.44 26.88
N PRO A 162 5.17 8.92 25.90
CA PRO A 162 3.99 8.11 26.14
C PRO A 162 4.37 6.72 26.70
N ARG A 163 3.39 6.02 27.33
CA ARG A 163 3.51 4.61 27.73
C ARG A 163 3.05 3.65 26.62
N CYS A 164 2.21 4.15 25.72
CA CYS A 164 1.69 3.41 24.56
C CYS A 164 1.70 4.30 23.33
N ILE A 165 2.04 3.72 22.18
CA ILE A 165 1.89 4.36 20.87
C ILE A 165 0.98 3.53 19.99
N VAL A 166 -0.06 4.18 19.45
CA VAL A 166 -0.96 3.62 18.45
C VAL A 166 -0.51 4.08 17.06
N PHE A 167 -0.22 3.14 16.18
CA PHE A 167 0.11 3.36 14.78
C PHE A 167 -1.11 3.00 13.91
N ASP A 168 -1.78 3.99 13.34
CA ASP A 168 -2.97 3.77 12.50
C ASP A 168 -2.59 3.74 11.02
N GLU A 169 -2.38 2.54 10.47
CA GLU A 169 -2.00 2.28 9.07
C GLU A 169 -0.80 3.11 8.55
N THR A 170 0.14 3.41 9.42
CA THR A 170 1.24 4.35 9.17
C THR A 170 2.24 3.92 8.09
N THR A 171 2.20 2.65 7.69
CA THR A 171 3.10 2.07 6.66
C THR A 171 2.45 1.94 5.29
N ALA A 172 1.14 2.17 5.18
CA ALA A 172 0.35 1.86 3.98
C ALA A 172 0.76 2.65 2.72
N MET A 173 1.25 3.88 2.91
CA MET A 173 1.64 4.80 1.82
C MET A 173 3.16 4.92 1.67
N LEU A 174 3.95 4.14 2.42
CA LEU A 174 5.39 4.22 2.42
C LEU A 174 6.00 3.27 1.38
N ASP A 175 7.09 3.70 0.79
CA ASP A 175 7.95 2.82 0.00
C ASP A 175 8.62 1.75 0.89
N PRO A 176 9.19 0.68 0.31
CA PRO A 176 9.75 -0.41 1.10
C PRO A 176 10.82 0.01 2.11
N ALA A 177 11.62 1.03 1.79
CA ALA A 177 12.66 1.54 2.70
C ALA A 177 12.05 2.29 3.88
N GLY A 178 11.11 3.21 3.63
CA GLY A 178 10.39 3.95 4.67
C GLY A 178 9.58 3.01 5.57
N ARG A 179 8.89 2.03 4.98
CA ARG A 179 8.14 1.00 5.71
C ARG A 179 9.05 0.21 6.66
N ARG A 180 10.20 -0.27 6.18
CA ARG A 180 11.18 -1.00 7.00
C ARG A 180 11.66 -0.17 8.17
N MET A 181 12.00 1.11 7.96
CA MET A 181 12.46 1.99 9.02
C MET A 181 11.40 2.20 10.11
N VAL A 182 10.11 2.38 9.73
CA VAL A 182 9.02 2.51 10.70
C VAL A 182 8.86 1.22 11.52
N LEU A 183 8.89 0.05 10.87
CA LEU A 183 8.79 -1.24 11.55
C LEU A 183 9.98 -1.50 12.49
N GLU A 184 11.20 -1.15 12.09
CA GLU A 184 12.39 -1.25 12.93
C GLU A 184 12.29 -0.33 14.15
N ASN A 185 11.72 0.89 13.99
CA ASN A 185 11.45 1.78 15.11
C ASN A 185 10.40 1.18 16.06
N MET A 186 9.30 0.62 15.55
CA MET A 186 8.31 -0.07 16.39
C MET A 186 8.93 -1.20 17.21
N ASP A 187 9.73 -2.07 16.56
CA ASP A 187 10.40 -3.19 17.22
C ASP A 187 11.41 -2.71 18.29
N ARG A 188 12.12 -1.62 18.02
CA ARG A 188 13.08 -1.03 18.97
C ARG A 188 12.35 -0.45 20.18
N LEU A 189 11.28 0.30 19.97
CA LEU A 189 10.45 0.87 21.04
C LEU A 189 9.82 -0.22 21.90
N HIS A 190 9.28 -1.28 21.27
CA HIS A 190 8.73 -2.42 21.99
C HIS A 190 9.77 -3.14 22.85
N ARG A 191 10.97 -3.42 22.29
CA ARG A 191 12.08 -4.03 23.07
C ARG A 191 12.52 -3.18 24.25
N ASN A 192 12.30 -1.87 24.19
CA ASN A 192 12.55 -0.94 25.30
C ASN A 192 11.38 -0.86 26.30
N GLY A 193 10.37 -1.74 26.18
CA GLY A 193 9.22 -1.83 27.10
C GLY A 193 8.03 -0.94 26.74
N MET A 194 8.05 -0.27 25.58
CA MET A 194 6.91 0.53 25.10
C MET A 194 5.76 -0.39 24.68
N THR A 195 4.54 -0.05 25.07
CA THR A 195 3.34 -0.70 24.54
C THR A 195 3.09 -0.21 23.12
N ILE A 196 2.94 -1.14 22.17
CA ILE A 196 2.71 -0.83 20.75
C ILE A 196 1.35 -1.38 20.32
N ILE A 197 0.54 -0.55 19.70
CA ILE A 197 -0.69 -0.98 19.03
C ILE A 197 -0.55 -0.60 17.55
N SER A 198 -0.43 -1.59 16.67
CA SER A 198 -0.29 -1.38 15.24
C SER A 198 -1.55 -1.81 14.51
N ILE A 199 -2.23 -0.86 13.86
CA ILE A 199 -3.30 -1.16 12.93
C ILE A 199 -2.67 -1.31 11.56
N THR A 200 -2.88 -2.47 10.92
CA THR A 200 -2.32 -2.76 9.60
C THR A 200 -3.21 -3.73 8.82
N HIS A 201 -3.13 -3.66 7.50
CA HIS A 201 -3.66 -4.67 6.59
C HIS A 201 -2.55 -5.53 5.95
N PHE A 202 -1.31 -5.33 6.35
CA PHE A 202 -0.18 -6.16 5.95
C PHE A 202 0.03 -7.30 6.95
N MET A 203 -0.27 -8.52 6.54
CA MET A 203 -0.18 -9.70 7.42
C MET A 203 1.25 -10.00 7.88
N GLU A 204 2.26 -9.59 7.10
CA GLU A 204 3.68 -9.69 7.50
C GLU A 204 4.02 -8.76 8.67
N GLU A 205 3.38 -7.59 8.77
CA GLU A 205 3.54 -6.68 9.91
C GLU A 205 2.83 -7.24 11.14
N ALA A 206 1.58 -7.70 10.96
CA ALA A 206 0.82 -8.31 12.03
C ALA A 206 1.50 -9.55 12.63
N ALA A 207 2.27 -10.29 11.82
CA ALA A 207 3.04 -11.44 12.27
C ALA A 207 4.19 -11.12 13.25
N ARG A 208 4.55 -9.83 13.40
CA ARG A 208 5.62 -9.36 14.31
C ARG A 208 5.12 -9.12 15.74
N ALA A 209 3.81 -8.98 15.92
CA ALA A 209 3.20 -8.68 17.21
C ALA A 209 3.18 -9.90 18.15
N ASP A 210 3.08 -9.65 19.45
CA ASP A 210 2.88 -10.71 20.46
C ASP A 210 1.45 -11.25 20.41
N ARG A 211 0.49 -10.35 20.11
CA ARG A 211 -0.95 -10.64 20.05
C ARG A 211 -1.57 -10.00 18.83
N MET A 212 -2.51 -10.67 18.22
CA MET A 212 -3.22 -10.23 17.03
C MET A 212 -4.72 -10.26 17.29
N ILE A 213 -5.39 -9.14 17.05
CA ILE A 213 -6.84 -8.97 17.17
C ILE A 213 -7.38 -8.77 15.74
N VAL A 214 -8.32 -9.63 15.36
CA VAL A 214 -9.03 -9.54 14.07
C VAL A 214 -10.39 -8.90 14.29
N MET A 215 -10.64 -7.77 13.65
CA MET A 215 -11.91 -7.07 13.71
C MET A 215 -12.77 -7.33 12.48
N SER A 216 -14.07 -7.54 12.69
CA SER A 216 -15.07 -7.66 11.63
C SER A 216 -16.38 -7.02 12.08
N HIS A 217 -16.96 -6.15 11.23
CA HIS A 217 -18.27 -5.51 11.49
C HIS A 217 -18.42 -4.84 12.87
N GLY A 218 -17.32 -4.27 13.39
CA GLY A 218 -17.30 -3.61 14.68
C GLY A 218 -17.16 -4.53 15.89
N GLU A 219 -16.84 -5.80 15.69
CA GLU A 219 -16.68 -6.83 16.73
C GLU A 219 -15.30 -7.48 16.63
N ILE A 220 -14.85 -8.14 17.71
CA ILE A 220 -13.66 -8.98 17.70
C ILE A 220 -14.04 -10.35 17.15
N ALA A 221 -13.51 -10.69 15.99
CA ALA A 221 -13.73 -12.00 15.36
C ALA A 221 -12.71 -13.06 15.84
N MET A 222 -11.46 -12.64 16.09
CA MET A 222 -10.40 -13.51 16.61
C MET A 222 -9.45 -12.70 17.50
N ASP A 223 -8.90 -13.35 18.52
CA ASP A 223 -7.91 -12.78 19.45
C ASP A 223 -6.95 -13.91 19.89
N GLY A 224 -5.66 -13.73 19.70
CA GLY A 224 -4.64 -14.72 20.04
C GLY A 224 -3.26 -14.35 19.52
N THR A 225 -2.31 -15.26 19.64
CA THR A 225 -1.00 -15.07 19.02
C THR A 225 -1.10 -15.10 17.49
N PRO A 226 -0.20 -14.44 16.74
CA PRO A 226 -0.20 -14.53 15.29
C PRO A 226 -0.22 -15.97 14.76
N GLN A 227 0.49 -16.91 15.43
CA GLN A 227 0.50 -18.32 15.07
C GLN A 227 -0.90 -18.95 15.19
N GLN A 228 -1.61 -18.67 16.28
CA GLN A 228 -2.97 -19.17 16.49
C GLN A 228 -3.95 -18.60 15.45
N VAL A 229 -3.88 -17.31 15.22
CA VAL A 229 -4.77 -16.63 14.26
C VAL A 229 -4.50 -17.13 12.83
N PHE A 230 -3.24 -17.17 12.38
CA PHE A 230 -2.88 -17.60 11.03
C PHE A 230 -3.01 -19.13 10.81
N SER A 231 -3.16 -19.95 11.86
CA SER A 231 -3.47 -21.37 11.70
C SER A 231 -4.86 -21.61 11.11
N ASN A 232 -5.80 -20.68 11.35
CA ASN A 232 -7.18 -20.76 10.88
C ASN A 232 -7.41 -19.96 9.57
N GLU A 233 -6.83 -20.45 8.45
CA GLU A 233 -6.90 -19.78 7.14
C GLU A 233 -8.33 -19.62 6.62
N GLU A 234 -9.19 -20.62 6.81
CA GLU A 234 -10.56 -20.60 6.32
C GLU A 234 -11.35 -19.44 6.95
N GLN A 235 -11.25 -19.28 8.26
CA GLN A 235 -11.90 -18.20 8.99
C GLN A 235 -11.31 -16.84 8.57
N LEU A 236 -9.97 -16.70 8.45
CA LEU A 236 -9.33 -15.47 8.01
C LEU A 236 -9.78 -15.07 6.61
N THR A 237 -9.79 -16.01 5.67
CA THR A 237 -10.23 -15.75 4.30
C THR A 237 -11.70 -15.35 4.25
N GLY A 238 -12.54 -15.98 5.07
CA GLY A 238 -13.95 -15.59 5.24
C GLY A 238 -14.14 -14.17 5.78
N LEU A 239 -13.16 -13.65 6.55
CA LEU A 239 -13.12 -12.28 7.07
C LEU A 239 -12.45 -11.28 6.09
N GLY A 240 -12.13 -11.71 4.87
CA GLY A 240 -11.49 -10.85 3.85
C GLY A 240 -10.00 -10.63 4.06
N LEU A 241 -9.37 -11.38 4.96
CA LEU A 241 -7.94 -11.32 5.22
C LEU A 241 -7.18 -12.44 4.50
N ASP A 242 -5.87 -12.38 4.54
CA ASP A 242 -4.98 -13.33 3.88
C ASP A 242 -3.94 -13.86 4.89
N LEU A 243 -3.22 -14.93 4.53
CA LEU A 243 -2.02 -15.32 5.25
C LEU A 243 -0.82 -14.47 4.83
N PRO A 244 0.21 -14.34 5.69
CA PRO A 244 1.50 -13.84 5.25
C PRO A 244 2.00 -14.58 4.01
N PRO A 245 2.61 -13.90 3.01
CA PRO A 245 3.10 -14.56 1.79
C PRO A 245 4.01 -15.76 2.05
N ALA A 246 4.89 -15.67 3.05
CA ALA A 246 5.78 -16.77 3.45
C ALA A 246 4.98 -18.01 3.92
N ALA A 247 3.93 -17.81 4.72
CA ALA A 247 3.07 -18.91 5.18
C ALA A 247 2.33 -19.58 4.02
N ARG A 248 1.84 -18.80 3.06
CA ARG A 248 1.20 -19.34 1.84
C ARG A 248 2.17 -20.15 0.97
N ILE A 249 3.43 -19.69 0.86
CA ILE A 249 4.48 -20.42 0.14
C ILE A 249 4.81 -21.72 0.90
N ALA A 250 5.01 -21.66 2.21
CA ALA A 250 5.29 -22.82 3.05
C ALA A 250 4.23 -23.91 2.88
N ARG A 251 2.93 -23.54 2.96
CA ARG A 251 1.82 -24.49 2.75
C ARG A 251 1.82 -25.11 1.35
N GLY A 252 2.12 -24.32 0.32
CA GLY A 252 2.21 -24.84 -1.04
C GLY A 252 3.39 -25.80 -1.26
N LEU A 253 4.47 -25.64 -0.50
CA LEU A 253 5.64 -26.50 -0.57
C LEU A 253 5.53 -27.77 0.29
N ARG A 254 4.66 -27.84 1.30
CA ARG A 254 4.49 -29.00 2.20
C ARG A 254 4.25 -30.35 1.51
N PRO A 255 3.48 -30.46 0.42
CA PRO A 255 3.34 -31.74 -0.28
C PRO A 255 4.67 -32.32 -0.76
N TYR A 256 5.67 -31.46 -0.96
CA TYR A 256 7.00 -31.81 -1.44
C TYR A 256 8.06 -31.76 -0.34
N LEU A 257 7.86 -30.93 0.67
CA LEU A 257 8.75 -30.71 1.83
C LEU A 257 7.95 -30.85 3.13
N PRO A 258 7.63 -32.10 3.55
CA PRO A 258 6.75 -32.35 4.71
C PRO A 258 7.31 -31.82 6.04
N GLU A 259 8.64 -31.62 6.12
CA GLU A 259 9.34 -31.06 7.28
C GLU A 259 9.04 -29.57 7.54
N LEU A 260 8.42 -28.87 6.58
CA LEU A 260 8.01 -27.48 6.79
C LEU A 260 6.84 -27.41 7.77
N GLY A 261 7.16 -27.08 9.02
CA GLY A 261 6.21 -26.94 10.12
C GLY A 261 5.20 -25.80 9.94
N ASP A 262 4.27 -25.72 10.89
CA ASP A 262 3.38 -24.56 11.03
C ASP A 262 4.13 -23.36 11.64
N GLY A 263 3.60 -22.16 11.46
CA GLY A 263 4.16 -20.94 12.06
C GLY A 263 5.32 -20.28 11.31
N LEU A 264 5.59 -20.70 10.07
CA LEU A 264 6.57 -20.04 9.20
C LEU A 264 5.96 -18.76 8.60
N LEU A 265 5.89 -17.71 9.41
CA LEU A 265 5.17 -16.47 9.09
C LEU A 265 6.04 -15.43 8.37
N THR A 266 7.37 -15.53 8.45
CA THR A 266 8.32 -14.60 7.83
C THR A 266 9.15 -15.28 6.74
N THR A 267 9.64 -14.48 5.79
CA THR A 267 10.52 -14.97 4.71
C THR A 267 11.77 -15.64 5.28
N GLU A 268 12.37 -15.05 6.31
CA GLU A 268 13.58 -15.54 6.96
C GLU A 268 13.33 -16.86 7.68
N SER A 269 12.20 -17.01 8.40
CA SER A 269 11.84 -18.25 9.07
C SER A 269 11.61 -19.38 8.07
N LEU A 270 10.96 -19.07 6.94
CA LEU A 270 10.73 -20.04 5.87
C LEU A 270 12.04 -20.50 5.24
N ILE A 271 12.91 -19.57 4.83
CA ILE A 271 14.20 -19.92 4.20
C ILE A 271 15.07 -20.77 5.14
N ARG A 272 15.08 -20.48 6.45
CA ARG A 272 15.83 -21.28 7.45
C ARG A 272 15.27 -22.70 7.63
N ALA A 273 13.96 -22.88 7.44
CA ALA A 273 13.30 -24.16 7.58
C ALA A 273 13.44 -25.05 6.33
N ILE A 274 13.73 -24.45 5.16
CA ILE A 274 13.92 -25.21 3.91
C ILE A 274 15.23 -26.00 3.98
N PRO A 275 15.20 -27.34 3.73
CA PRO A 275 16.42 -28.16 3.73
C PRO A 275 17.33 -27.83 2.54
N SER A 276 18.64 -28.06 2.70
CA SER A 276 19.56 -28.00 1.59
C SER A 276 19.27 -29.09 0.57
N PHE A 277 19.34 -28.74 -0.71
CA PHE A 277 19.13 -29.72 -1.78
C PHE A 277 20.30 -30.70 -1.86
N LYS A 278 20.01 -32.00 -1.72
CA LYS A 278 21.00 -33.09 -1.74
C LYS A 278 21.00 -33.88 -3.08
N GLY A 279 20.29 -33.41 -4.09
CA GLY A 279 20.23 -34.05 -5.40
C GLY A 279 21.50 -33.86 -6.21
N LEU A 280 21.68 -34.68 -7.26
CA LEU A 280 22.82 -34.59 -8.20
C LEU A 280 22.72 -33.30 -9.03
N SER A 281 23.45 -32.27 -8.63
CA SER A 281 23.39 -30.91 -9.20
C SER A 281 23.91 -30.78 -10.64
N GLU A 282 24.55 -31.80 -11.22
CA GLU A 282 25.23 -31.68 -12.52
C GLU A 282 24.36 -31.94 -13.75
N LYS A 283 23.11 -32.44 -13.61
CA LYS A 283 22.27 -32.83 -14.77
C LYS A 283 21.09 -31.90 -15.05
N PHE A 284 20.77 -30.96 -14.20
CA PHE A 284 19.61 -30.08 -14.40
C PHE A 284 20.03 -28.67 -14.81
N LYS A 285 20.42 -28.49 -16.07
CA LYS A 285 20.30 -27.20 -16.74
C LYS A 285 18.89 -27.15 -17.34
N TYR A 286 17.94 -26.56 -16.60
CA TYR A 286 16.69 -26.16 -17.24
C TYR A 286 17.04 -25.13 -18.32
N PRO A 287 16.58 -25.33 -19.56
CA PRO A 287 16.56 -24.21 -20.48
C PRO A 287 15.69 -23.15 -19.81
N LEU A 288 16.23 -21.94 -19.65
CA LEU A 288 15.41 -20.76 -19.47
C LEU A 288 14.30 -20.87 -20.53
N THR A 289 13.10 -21.25 -20.12
CA THR A 289 11.92 -21.02 -20.94
C THR A 289 11.69 -19.51 -20.82
N LEU A 290 12.58 -18.76 -21.48
CA LEU A 290 12.27 -17.41 -21.88
C LEU A 290 10.97 -17.58 -22.68
N VAL A 291 9.88 -17.04 -22.15
CA VAL A 291 8.70 -16.76 -22.95
C VAL A 291 9.28 -16.06 -24.17
N GLU A 292 9.25 -16.73 -25.32
CA GLU A 292 9.75 -16.15 -26.55
C GLU A 292 9.13 -14.77 -26.66
N GLU A 293 9.98 -13.75 -26.67
CA GLU A 293 9.54 -12.40 -26.99
C GLU A 293 8.80 -12.53 -28.33
N ASN A 294 7.51 -12.38 -28.30
CA ASN A 294 6.71 -12.18 -29.52
C ASN A 294 7.11 -10.80 -30.07
N SER A 295 8.30 -10.76 -30.66
CA SER A 295 9.04 -9.59 -31.16
C SER A 295 8.36 -8.88 -32.35
N ARG A 296 7.03 -9.01 -32.49
CA ARG A 296 6.26 -8.45 -33.62
C ARG A 296 5.13 -7.51 -33.21
N ALA A 297 4.92 -7.25 -31.92
CA ALA A 297 3.94 -6.27 -31.52
C ALA A 297 4.46 -4.85 -31.84
N LYS A 298 3.65 -4.03 -32.50
CA LYS A 298 3.99 -2.62 -32.71
C LYS A 298 3.88 -1.92 -31.35
N PRO A 299 4.89 -1.11 -30.94
CA PRO A 299 4.78 -0.35 -29.72
C PRO A 299 3.64 0.66 -29.84
N LEU A 300 2.68 0.59 -28.93
CA LEU A 300 1.55 1.52 -28.83
C LEU A 300 1.99 2.83 -28.16
N ILE A 301 2.92 2.72 -27.20
CA ILE A 301 3.54 3.86 -26.53
C ILE A 301 5.04 3.81 -26.75
N SER A 302 5.64 4.93 -27.17
CA SER A 302 7.09 5.08 -27.31
C SER A 302 7.53 6.41 -26.71
N VAL A 303 8.32 6.33 -25.64
CA VAL A 303 8.97 7.47 -24.99
C VAL A 303 10.46 7.39 -25.26
N LYS A 304 11.08 8.49 -25.68
CA LYS A 304 12.52 8.57 -25.94
C LYS A 304 13.10 9.84 -25.35
N ASN A 305 14.11 9.66 -24.50
CA ASN A 305 14.91 10.72 -23.89
C ASN A 305 14.03 11.80 -23.20
N LEU A 306 12.92 11.39 -22.58
CA LEU A 306 11.98 12.29 -21.94
C LEU A 306 12.60 12.94 -20.71
N ALA A 307 12.57 14.28 -20.66
CA ALA A 307 12.92 15.04 -19.48
C ALA A 307 11.83 16.06 -19.12
N HIS A 308 11.68 16.29 -17.82
CA HIS A 308 10.73 17.26 -17.30
C HIS A 308 11.25 17.92 -16.02
N THR A 309 11.16 19.25 -15.99
CA THR A 309 11.56 20.09 -14.85
C THR A 309 10.38 20.94 -14.41
N TYR A 310 9.91 20.72 -13.18
CA TYR A 310 8.90 21.59 -12.56
C TYR A 310 9.52 22.92 -12.16
N LEU A 311 8.74 23.99 -12.22
CA LEU A 311 9.12 25.36 -11.82
C LEU A 311 10.47 25.81 -12.40
N SER A 312 10.74 25.45 -13.66
CA SER A 312 11.98 25.83 -14.36
C SER A 312 12.22 27.34 -14.28
N GLY A 313 13.48 27.74 -14.03
CA GLY A 313 13.88 29.14 -13.89
C GLY A 313 13.58 29.77 -12.52
N THR A 314 13.09 29.03 -11.55
CA THR A 314 12.88 29.48 -10.16
C THR A 314 13.85 28.80 -9.19
N PRO A 315 14.08 29.37 -7.98
CA PRO A 315 14.85 28.70 -6.93
C PRO A 315 14.29 27.36 -6.48
N LEU A 316 13.01 27.07 -6.76
CA LEU A 316 12.32 25.83 -6.44
C LEU A 316 12.29 24.85 -7.62
N SER A 317 13.14 25.08 -8.64
CA SER A 317 13.26 24.21 -9.81
C SER A 317 13.62 22.77 -9.41
N TYR A 318 12.83 21.80 -9.86
CA TYR A 318 13.02 20.39 -9.58
C TYR A 318 12.92 19.56 -10.86
N ARG A 319 13.98 18.85 -11.22
CA ARG A 319 14.01 17.95 -12.38
C ARG A 319 13.45 16.58 -11.99
N ALA A 320 12.23 16.31 -12.43
CA ALA A 320 11.49 15.11 -12.09
C ALA A 320 11.78 13.93 -13.01
N LEU A 321 12.09 14.18 -14.29
CA LEU A 321 12.48 13.16 -15.26
C LEU A 321 13.75 13.61 -15.99
N THR A 322 14.64 12.65 -16.26
CA THR A 322 15.92 12.86 -16.92
C THR A 322 16.20 11.68 -17.85
N ASP A 323 16.07 11.89 -19.16
CA ASP A 323 16.45 10.92 -20.19
C ASP A 323 15.71 9.57 -20.09
N VAL A 324 14.39 9.58 -19.79
CA VAL A 324 13.56 8.36 -19.66
C VAL A 324 13.17 7.84 -21.04
N SER A 325 13.38 6.53 -21.27
CA SER A 325 13.05 5.86 -22.52
C SER A 325 12.35 4.52 -22.26
N ILE A 326 11.07 4.42 -22.65
CA ILE A 326 10.27 3.19 -22.50
C ILE A 326 9.47 2.89 -23.75
N GLN A 327 9.13 1.62 -23.94
CA GLN A 327 8.21 1.14 -24.96
C GLN A 327 7.17 0.23 -24.35
N VAL A 328 5.90 0.42 -24.72
CA VAL A 328 4.76 -0.39 -24.28
C VAL A 328 4.04 -0.93 -25.51
N ASP A 329 3.88 -2.23 -25.57
CA ASP A 329 3.21 -2.92 -26.65
C ASP A 329 1.69 -2.88 -26.47
N GLU A 330 0.97 -2.96 -27.60
CA GLU A 330 -0.50 -3.03 -27.60
C GLU A 330 -0.97 -4.29 -26.84
N LYS A 331 -2.03 -4.16 -26.06
CA LYS A 331 -2.66 -5.26 -25.29
C LYS A 331 -1.76 -5.91 -24.23
N SER A 332 -0.70 -5.24 -23.83
CA SER A 332 0.21 -5.68 -22.78
C SER A 332 -0.06 -4.98 -21.44
N ALA A 333 0.51 -5.53 -20.37
CA ALA A 333 0.54 -4.90 -19.05
C ALA A 333 1.98 -4.47 -18.72
N PHE A 334 2.21 -3.16 -18.63
CA PHE A 334 3.51 -2.57 -18.37
C PHE A 334 3.55 -1.92 -16.99
N GLY A 335 4.52 -2.31 -16.16
CA GLY A 335 4.73 -1.80 -14.82
C GLY A 335 5.76 -0.66 -14.77
N ILE A 336 5.50 0.35 -13.95
CA ILE A 336 6.45 1.40 -13.60
C ILE A 336 6.69 1.32 -12.10
N VAL A 337 7.89 0.92 -11.68
CA VAL A 337 8.26 0.81 -10.27
C VAL A 337 9.32 1.82 -9.88
N GLY A 338 9.36 2.17 -8.60
CA GLY A 338 10.37 3.07 -8.06
C GLY A 338 9.93 3.60 -6.69
N VAL A 339 10.88 4.10 -5.93
CA VAL A 339 10.61 4.75 -4.64
C VAL A 339 9.76 6.01 -4.81
N THR A 340 9.21 6.51 -3.72
CA THR A 340 8.46 7.77 -3.74
C THR A 340 9.34 8.91 -4.26
N GLY A 341 8.81 9.76 -5.14
CA GLY A 341 9.56 10.84 -5.79
C GLY A 341 10.44 10.43 -6.96
N SER A 342 10.44 9.16 -7.40
CA SER A 342 11.25 8.70 -8.54
C SER A 342 10.77 9.17 -9.93
N GLY A 343 9.59 9.83 -10.02
CA GLY A 343 9.04 10.37 -11.28
C GLY A 343 7.92 9.55 -11.91
N LYS A 344 7.39 8.51 -11.26
CA LYS A 344 6.33 7.61 -11.78
C LYS A 344 5.08 8.38 -12.24
N SER A 345 4.49 9.17 -11.35
CA SER A 345 3.29 9.97 -11.65
C SER A 345 3.55 11.00 -12.74
N THR A 346 4.74 11.63 -12.74
CA THR A 346 5.14 12.57 -13.79
C THR A 346 5.21 11.88 -15.15
N LEU A 347 5.76 10.67 -15.24
CA LEU A 347 5.78 9.88 -16.46
C LEU A 347 4.35 9.55 -16.94
N LEU A 348 3.47 9.05 -16.05
CA LEU A 348 2.07 8.76 -16.38
C LEU A 348 1.32 10.00 -16.90
N GLN A 349 1.56 11.17 -16.32
CA GLN A 349 0.95 12.43 -16.76
C GLN A 349 1.41 12.85 -18.16
N HIS A 350 2.62 12.52 -18.58
CA HIS A 350 3.05 12.71 -19.99
C HIS A 350 2.34 11.76 -20.94
N LEU A 351 2.06 10.53 -20.51
CA LEU A 351 1.35 9.55 -21.35
C LEU A 351 -0.13 9.89 -21.57
N ASN A 352 -0.73 10.70 -20.70
CA ASN A 352 -2.13 11.16 -20.85
C ASN A 352 -2.21 12.60 -21.43
N GLY A 353 -1.08 13.28 -21.61
CA GLY A 353 -1.04 14.66 -22.08
C GLY A 353 -1.54 15.69 -21.05
N LEU A 354 -1.47 15.39 -19.76
CA LEU A 354 -1.55 16.40 -18.69
C LEU A 354 -0.29 17.24 -18.64
N LEU A 355 0.86 16.62 -18.90
CA LEU A 355 2.14 17.27 -19.13
C LEU A 355 2.58 17.01 -20.57
N LEU A 356 3.16 18.03 -21.19
CA LEU A 356 3.78 17.92 -22.52
C LEU A 356 5.31 17.78 -22.37
N PRO A 357 5.99 17.03 -23.25
CA PRO A 357 7.43 16.87 -23.18
C PRO A 357 8.15 18.20 -23.35
N GLN A 358 9.05 18.51 -22.40
CA GLN A 358 9.94 19.66 -22.50
C GLN A 358 11.20 19.31 -23.32
N GLU A 359 11.70 18.09 -23.14
CA GLU A 359 12.80 17.49 -23.91
C GLU A 359 12.41 16.03 -24.26
N GLY A 360 12.93 15.52 -25.37
CA GLY A 360 12.63 14.17 -25.85
C GLY A 360 11.32 14.07 -26.62
N THR A 361 10.82 12.85 -26.80
CA THR A 361 9.58 12.58 -27.56
C THR A 361 8.70 11.58 -26.85
N VAL A 362 7.38 11.80 -26.91
CA VAL A 362 6.35 10.88 -26.44
C VAL A 362 5.37 10.63 -27.57
N LYS A 363 5.25 9.37 -28.00
CA LYS A 363 4.31 8.95 -29.06
C LYS A 363 3.32 7.94 -28.49
N ILE A 364 2.03 8.13 -28.78
CA ILE A 364 0.94 7.31 -28.31
C ILE A 364 0.05 6.97 -29.51
N GLY A 365 0.12 5.73 -29.97
CA GLY A 365 -0.51 5.33 -31.22
C GLY A 365 -0.10 6.26 -32.37
N PRO A 366 -1.07 6.94 -33.02
CA PRO A 366 -0.78 7.87 -34.11
C PRO A 366 -0.35 9.27 -33.65
N TYR A 367 -0.38 9.58 -32.34
CA TYR A 367 -0.17 10.93 -31.81
C TYR A 367 1.27 11.11 -31.35
N ASP A 368 1.91 12.22 -31.80
CA ASP A 368 3.18 12.70 -31.27
C ASP A 368 2.89 13.88 -30.33
N MET A 369 3.21 13.72 -29.04
CA MET A 369 2.92 14.72 -28.01
C MET A 369 3.75 15.99 -28.14
N SER A 370 4.73 16.02 -29.04
CA SER A 370 5.57 17.18 -29.33
C SER A 370 4.99 18.06 -30.47
N GLU A 371 3.89 17.62 -31.11
CA GLU A 371 3.30 18.36 -32.22
C GLU A 371 2.58 19.63 -31.76
N PRO A 372 2.84 20.83 -32.37
CA PRO A 372 2.23 22.10 -31.94
C PRO A 372 0.70 22.17 -32.07
N LYS A 373 0.10 21.31 -32.91
CA LYS A 373 -1.35 21.24 -33.17
C LYS A 373 -1.96 19.91 -32.74
N LEU A 374 -1.43 19.34 -31.67
CA LEU A 374 -1.92 18.08 -31.14
C LEU A 374 -3.40 18.17 -30.72
N ASP A 375 -4.23 17.23 -31.19
CA ASP A 375 -5.57 17.04 -30.67
C ASP A 375 -5.51 16.29 -29.32
N ILE A 376 -5.30 17.05 -28.26
CA ILE A 376 -5.21 16.53 -26.90
C ILE A 376 -6.49 15.81 -26.47
N LYS A 377 -7.66 16.17 -27.02
CA LYS A 377 -8.93 15.50 -26.71
C LYS A 377 -8.97 14.10 -27.31
N ALA A 378 -8.42 13.93 -28.52
CA ALA A 378 -8.28 12.62 -29.14
C ALA A 378 -7.32 11.70 -28.36
N VAL A 379 -6.19 12.24 -27.87
CA VAL A 379 -5.29 11.50 -26.98
C VAL A 379 -6.02 11.07 -25.72
N ARG A 380 -6.74 11.96 -25.04
CA ARG A 380 -7.46 11.66 -23.79
C ARG A 380 -8.68 10.75 -23.98
N ARG A 381 -9.19 10.59 -25.20
CA ARG A 381 -10.15 9.53 -25.53
C ARG A 381 -9.49 8.16 -25.54
N MET A 382 -8.29 8.08 -26.11
CA MET A 382 -7.53 6.85 -26.24
C MET A 382 -6.90 6.43 -24.91
N VAL A 383 -6.51 7.40 -24.06
CA VAL A 383 -5.74 7.17 -22.83
C VAL A 383 -6.52 7.65 -21.61
N GLY A 384 -7.04 6.73 -20.84
CA GLY A 384 -7.64 7.01 -19.54
C GLY A 384 -6.60 7.01 -18.42
N LEU A 385 -6.72 7.92 -17.45
CA LEU A 385 -5.84 7.99 -16.28
C LEU A 385 -6.66 7.96 -14.99
N VAL A 386 -6.29 7.07 -14.08
CA VAL A 386 -6.81 7.01 -12.70
C VAL A 386 -5.71 7.46 -11.76
N PHE A 387 -5.97 8.47 -10.95
CA PHE A 387 -5.02 9.03 -9.98
C PHE A 387 -4.87 8.15 -8.73
N GLN A 388 -3.76 8.35 -8.03
CA GLN A 388 -3.44 7.65 -6.78
C GLN A 388 -4.50 7.89 -5.69
N ILE A 389 -5.00 9.13 -5.58
CA ILE A 389 -6.04 9.53 -4.63
C ILE A 389 -7.34 9.74 -5.42
N PRO A 390 -8.26 8.75 -5.44
CA PRO A 390 -9.46 8.81 -6.26
C PRO A 390 -10.43 9.92 -5.82
N GLU A 391 -10.36 10.36 -4.56
CA GLU A 391 -11.16 11.46 -4.03
C GLU A 391 -10.90 12.78 -4.77
N THR A 392 -9.70 12.98 -5.29
CA THR A 392 -9.35 14.20 -6.04
C THR A 392 -9.92 14.20 -7.47
N GLN A 393 -10.43 13.05 -7.92
CA GLN A 393 -10.97 12.85 -9.25
C GLN A 393 -12.49 12.97 -9.28
N LEU A 394 -13.18 12.68 -8.15
CA LEU A 394 -14.64 12.70 -8.06
C LEU A 394 -15.14 14.10 -7.70
N PHE A 395 -16.09 14.61 -8.48
CA PHE A 395 -16.66 15.96 -8.28
C PHE A 395 -18.17 16.03 -8.46
N GLU A 396 -18.80 15.04 -9.09
CA GLU A 396 -20.25 14.98 -9.23
C GLU A 396 -20.91 14.47 -7.93
N GLN A 397 -22.16 14.90 -7.72
CA GLN A 397 -22.90 14.56 -6.51
C GLN A 397 -23.30 13.07 -6.45
N TYR A 398 -23.72 12.51 -7.60
CA TYR A 398 -24.19 11.13 -7.69
C TYR A 398 -23.23 10.25 -8.48
N VAL A 399 -23.10 8.99 -8.06
CA VAL A 399 -22.24 7.98 -8.69
C VAL A 399 -22.53 7.81 -10.19
N GLY A 400 -23.82 7.72 -10.55
CA GLY A 400 -24.23 7.56 -11.95
C GLY A 400 -23.85 8.76 -12.81
N ASP A 401 -23.94 9.98 -12.27
CA ASP A 401 -23.56 11.21 -12.98
C ASP A 401 -22.04 11.33 -13.11
N GLU A 402 -21.29 10.99 -12.06
CA GLU A 402 -19.82 10.94 -12.09
C GLU A 402 -19.33 10.03 -13.22
N ILE A 403 -19.86 8.81 -13.30
CA ILE A 403 -19.46 7.84 -14.33
C ILE A 403 -19.95 8.25 -15.73
N ALA A 404 -21.08 8.94 -15.83
CA ALA A 404 -21.63 9.44 -17.08
C ALA A 404 -20.92 10.70 -17.62
N TYR A 405 -20.18 11.41 -16.77
CA TYR A 405 -19.60 12.72 -17.11
C TYR A 405 -18.64 12.65 -18.31
N GLY A 406 -17.66 11.75 -18.27
CA GLY A 406 -16.70 11.57 -19.37
C GLY A 406 -17.36 11.25 -20.70
N PRO A 407 -18.21 10.23 -20.81
CA PRO A 407 -18.97 9.93 -22.02
C PRO A 407 -19.83 11.12 -22.52
N ARG A 408 -20.49 11.87 -21.62
CA ARG A 408 -21.26 13.08 -22.01
C ARG A 408 -20.35 14.14 -22.69
N LEU A 409 -19.16 14.39 -22.13
CA LEU A 409 -18.18 15.31 -22.73
C LEU A 409 -17.68 14.83 -24.09
N LEU A 410 -17.59 13.52 -24.29
CA LEU A 410 -17.23 12.90 -25.57
C LEU A 410 -18.40 12.89 -26.58
N GLY A 411 -19.58 13.41 -26.21
CA GLY A 411 -20.75 13.50 -27.07
C GLY A 411 -21.56 12.22 -27.21
N VAL A 412 -21.36 11.24 -26.32
CA VAL A 412 -22.16 10.01 -26.29
C VAL A 412 -23.57 10.33 -25.83
N LYS A 413 -24.54 10.21 -26.75
CA LYS A 413 -25.97 10.46 -26.48
C LYS A 413 -26.81 9.16 -26.45
N GLN A 414 -26.41 8.19 -27.25
CA GLN A 414 -27.09 6.90 -27.33
C GLN A 414 -26.42 5.89 -26.42
N ASN A 415 -27.18 5.04 -25.75
CA ASN A 415 -26.68 3.96 -24.90
C ASN A 415 -25.84 4.42 -23.70
N LEU A 416 -25.92 5.71 -23.29
CA LEU A 416 -25.13 6.23 -22.17
C LEU A 416 -25.42 5.45 -20.87
N ARG A 417 -26.67 5.14 -20.58
CA ARG A 417 -27.08 4.37 -19.39
C ARG A 417 -26.48 2.96 -19.39
N GLU A 418 -26.46 2.30 -20.53
CA GLU A 418 -25.87 0.96 -20.68
C GLU A 418 -24.35 1.00 -20.53
N GLN A 419 -23.72 2.05 -21.04
CA GLN A 419 -22.28 2.27 -20.90
C GLN A 419 -21.86 2.52 -19.45
N VAL A 420 -22.64 3.31 -18.71
CA VAL A 420 -22.47 3.52 -17.26
C VAL A 420 -22.68 2.21 -16.50
N ARG A 421 -23.74 1.48 -16.78
CA ARG A 421 -24.02 0.17 -16.16
C ARG A 421 -22.84 -0.79 -16.40
N TRP A 422 -22.39 -0.93 -17.63
CA TRP A 422 -21.25 -1.78 -17.99
C TRP A 422 -19.99 -1.40 -17.19
N ALA A 423 -19.67 -0.10 -17.12
CA ALA A 423 -18.50 0.36 -16.40
C ALA A 423 -18.58 0.07 -14.89
N MET A 424 -19.78 0.23 -14.29
CA MET A 424 -20.02 -0.12 -12.88
C MET A 424 -19.86 -1.62 -12.63
N GLU A 425 -20.45 -2.45 -13.47
CA GLU A 425 -20.37 -3.91 -13.36
C GLU A 425 -18.91 -4.41 -13.50
N MET A 426 -18.15 -3.82 -14.43
CA MET A 426 -16.72 -4.15 -14.62
C MET A 426 -15.90 -3.95 -13.33
N VAL A 427 -16.21 -2.95 -12.54
CA VAL A 427 -15.52 -2.70 -11.26
C VAL A 427 -16.22 -3.38 -10.06
N GLY A 428 -17.32 -4.10 -10.29
CA GLY A 428 -18.09 -4.79 -9.27
C GLY A 428 -18.93 -3.86 -8.39
N LEU A 429 -19.53 -2.85 -9.01
CA LEU A 429 -20.58 -2.02 -8.42
C LEU A 429 -21.92 -2.38 -9.08
N ASP A 430 -22.91 -2.77 -8.28
CA ASP A 430 -24.25 -3.01 -8.79
C ASP A 430 -24.90 -1.68 -9.21
N PHE A 431 -25.34 -1.61 -10.47
CA PHE A 431 -25.83 -0.37 -11.05
C PHE A 431 -27.05 0.20 -10.31
N ASP A 432 -28.04 -0.64 -10.00
CA ASP A 432 -29.31 -0.16 -9.45
C ASP A 432 -29.16 0.24 -7.98
N SER A 433 -28.21 -0.37 -7.24
CA SER A 433 -27.93 -0.05 -5.84
C SER A 433 -27.05 1.20 -5.67
N TYR A 434 -26.19 1.53 -6.65
CA TYR A 434 -25.17 2.56 -6.49
C TYR A 434 -25.40 3.82 -7.31
N LYS A 435 -26.08 3.77 -8.46
CA LYS A 435 -26.19 4.91 -9.40
C LYS A 435 -26.70 6.22 -8.78
N ASP A 436 -27.63 6.11 -7.82
CA ASP A 436 -28.26 7.24 -7.14
C ASP A 436 -27.62 7.54 -5.75
N ARG A 437 -26.53 6.86 -5.37
CA ARG A 437 -25.81 7.13 -4.12
C ARG A 437 -24.94 8.38 -4.26
N LEU A 438 -24.80 9.10 -3.16
CA LEU A 438 -23.96 10.29 -3.08
C LEU A 438 -22.48 9.88 -3.02
N THR A 439 -21.63 10.48 -3.84
CA THR A 439 -20.21 10.14 -3.95
C THR A 439 -19.45 10.32 -2.64
N PHE A 440 -19.79 11.33 -1.84
CA PHE A 440 -19.16 11.60 -0.55
C PHE A 440 -19.55 10.61 0.58
N THR A 441 -20.63 9.82 0.40
CA THR A 441 -21.03 8.80 1.38
C THR A 441 -20.34 7.46 1.17
N LEU A 442 -19.58 7.32 0.07
CA LEU A 442 -18.89 6.09 -0.27
C LEU A 442 -17.65 5.88 0.59
N SER A 443 -17.33 4.61 0.90
CA SER A 443 -16.05 4.22 1.45
C SER A 443 -14.90 4.51 0.47
N GLY A 444 -13.65 4.58 0.95
CA GLY A 444 -12.49 4.80 0.09
C GLY A 444 -12.36 3.75 -1.03
N GLY A 445 -12.64 2.47 -0.72
CA GLY A 445 -12.66 1.40 -1.72
C GLY A 445 -13.76 1.57 -2.78
N GLU A 446 -14.97 1.99 -2.38
CA GLU A 446 -16.06 2.27 -3.30
C GLU A 446 -15.76 3.51 -4.16
N ARG A 447 -15.21 4.59 -3.58
CA ARG A 447 -14.77 5.78 -4.33
C ARG A 447 -13.74 5.41 -5.40
N ARG A 448 -12.78 4.55 -5.08
CA ARG A 448 -11.80 4.06 -6.06
C ARG A 448 -12.44 3.27 -7.19
N LYS A 449 -13.42 2.42 -6.90
CA LYS A 449 -14.20 1.72 -7.93
C LYS A 449 -14.97 2.70 -8.82
N VAL A 450 -15.57 3.74 -8.25
CA VAL A 450 -16.26 4.79 -9.02
C VAL A 450 -15.29 5.54 -9.91
N ALA A 451 -14.13 5.97 -9.40
CA ALA A 451 -13.09 6.64 -10.20
C ALA A 451 -12.57 5.77 -11.36
N LEU A 452 -12.37 4.47 -11.11
CA LEU A 452 -12.01 3.53 -12.18
C LEU A 452 -13.14 3.37 -13.20
N ALA A 453 -14.40 3.24 -12.74
CA ALA A 453 -15.59 3.14 -13.61
C ALA A 453 -15.77 4.39 -14.46
N SER A 454 -15.53 5.60 -13.91
CA SER A 454 -15.67 6.87 -14.65
C SER A 454 -14.68 6.95 -15.82
N VAL A 455 -13.47 6.41 -15.64
CA VAL A 455 -12.48 6.34 -16.71
C VAL A 455 -12.83 5.22 -17.71
N LEU A 456 -13.18 4.04 -17.24
CA LEU A 456 -13.56 2.90 -18.09
C LEU A 456 -14.80 3.19 -18.94
N SER A 457 -15.73 4.00 -18.42
CA SER A 457 -16.93 4.40 -19.15
C SER A 457 -16.63 5.14 -20.47
N MET A 458 -15.46 5.74 -20.60
CA MET A 458 -15.00 6.37 -21.86
C MET A 458 -14.48 5.35 -22.88
N LYS A 459 -14.32 4.06 -22.50
CA LYS A 459 -13.79 2.96 -23.33
C LYS A 459 -12.41 3.29 -23.92
N PRO A 460 -11.41 3.61 -23.08
CA PRO A 460 -10.07 3.90 -23.57
C PRO A 460 -9.38 2.66 -24.12
N ASP A 461 -8.43 2.82 -25.05
CA ASP A 461 -7.54 1.75 -25.54
C ASP A 461 -6.39 1.48 -24.57
N ILE A 462 -6.00 2.52 -23.81
CA ILE A 462 -4.91 2.49 -22.83
C ILE A 462 -5.45 2.97 -21.49
N LEU A 463 -5.24 2.20 -20.43
CA LEU A 463 -5.57 2.58 -19.06
C LEU A 463 -4.28 2.80 -18.27
N LEU A 464 -4.09 4.02 -17.82
CA LEU A 464 -3.01 4.41 -16.91
C LEU A 464 -3.53 4.41 -15.47
N LEU A 465 -2.77 3.80 -14.56
CA LEU A 465 -3.16 3.64 -13.16
C LEU A 465 -1.99 4.08 -12.27
N ASP A 466 -2.18 5.12 -11.48
CA ASP A 466 -1.17 5.56 -10.52
C ASP A 466 -1.44 4.94 -9.15
N GLU A 467 -0.62 3.97 -8.75
CA GLU A 467 -0.70 3.20 -7.51
C GLU A 467 -2.13 2.67 -7.18
N PRO A 468 -2.77 1.90 -8.10
CA PRO A 468 -4.19 1.56 -8.00
C PRO A 468 -4.56 0.73 -6.76
N ALA A 469 -3.62 -0.02 -6.18
CA ALA A 469 -3.87 -0.91 -5.06
C ALA A 469 -3.44 -0.33 -3.69
N ALA A 470 -2.88 0.89 -3.64
CA ALA A 470 -2.42 1.50 -2.39
C ALA A 470 -3.58 1.71 -1.40
N GLY A 471 -3.41 1.35 -0.13
CA GLY A 471 -4.44 1.51 0.92
C GLY A 471 -5.66 0.60 0.80
N LEU A 472 -5.65 -0.41 -0.08
CA LEU A 472 -6.68 -1.43 -0.13
C LEU A 472 -6.37 -2.57 0.85
N ASP A 473 -7.42 -3.12 1.45
CA ASP A 473 -7.30 -4.37 2.19
C ASP A 473 -6.97 -5.56 1.24
N PRO A 474 -6.50 -6.70 1.77
CA PRO A 474 -6.05 -7.82 0.95
C PRO A 474 -7.09 -8.37 -0.02
N ALA A 475 -8.36 -8.39 0.36
CA ALA A 475 -9.45 -8.90 -0.49
C ALA A 475 -9.76 -7.93 -1.63
N ALA A 476 -9.92 -6.64 -1.33
CA ALA A 476 -10.18 -5.59 -2.32
C ALA A 476 -8.99 -5.45 -3.31
N ARG A 477 -7.74 -5.53 -2.82
CA ARG A 477 -6.54 -5.52 -3.65
C ARG A 477 -6.53 -6.70 -4.63
N ARG A 478 -6.77 -7.91 -4.15
CA ARG A 478 -6.82 -9.12 -4.98
C ARG A 478 -7.90 -9.04 -6.05
N ASP A 479 -9.11 -8.59 -5.67
CA ASP A 479 -10.23 -8.40 -6.61
C ASP A 479 -9.88 -7.38 -7.71
N LEU A 480 -9.29 -6.24 -7.34
CA LEU A 480 -8.85 -5.23 -8.30
C LEU A 480 -7.82 -5.78 -9.29
N LEU A 481 -6.76 -6.43 -8.81
CA LEU A 481 -5.70 -6.98 -9.69
C LEU A 481 -6.25 -8.06 -10.63
N LEU A 482 -7.15 -8.92 -10.15
CA LEU A 482 -7.80 -9.93 -11.00
C LEU A 482 -8.66 -9.27 -12.09
N LYS A 483 -9.43 -8.23 -11.79
CA LYS A 483 -10.22 -7.49 -12.76
C LYS A 483 -9.35 -6.78 -13.78
N LEU A 484 -8.27 -6.13 -13.37
CA LEU A 484 -7.31 -5.51 -14.29
C LEU A 484 -6.70 -6.55 -15.23
N LYS A 485 -6.34 -7.73 -14.72
CA LYS A 485 -5.84 -8.83 -15.55
C LYS A 485 -6.87 -9.35 -16.55
N GLN A 486 -8.15 -9.44 -16.16
CA GLN A 486 -9.25 -9.78 -17.06
C GLN A 486 -9.44 -8.74 -18.17
N MET A 487 -9.39 -7.45 -17.82
CA MET A 487 -9.50 -6.35 -18.79
C MET A 487 -8.33 -6.37 -19.79
N GLN A 488 -7.11 -6.62 -19.34
CA GLN A 488 -5.93 -6.79 -20.20
C GLN A 488 -6.12 -8.00 -21.14
N ALA A 489 -6.57 -9.13 -20.64
CA ALA A 489 -6.86 -10.31 -21.47
C ALA A 489 -7.96 -10.06 -22.51
N GLN A 490 -8.87 -9.10 -22.29
CA GLN A 490 -9.87 -8.64 -23.25
C GLN A 490 -9.33 -7.62 -24.25
N GLY A 491 -8.05 -7.28 -24.18
CA GLY A 491 -7.35 -6.44 -25.16
C GLY A 491 -7.10 -5.01 -24.73
N LEU A 492 -7.35 -4.64 -23.45
CA LEU A 492 -6.98 -3.34 -22.91
C LEU A 492 -5.46 -3.28 -22.64
N THR A 493 -4.80 -2.22 -23.08
CA THR A 493 -3.40 -1.96 -22.72
C THR A 493 -3.34 -1.31 -21.36
N LEU A 494 -2.55 -1.88 -20.45
CA LEU A 494 -2.39 -1.38 -19.09
C LEU A 494 -0.99 -0.79 -18.88
N VAL A 495 -0.91 0.41 -18.30
CA VAL A 495 0.33 0.96 -17.75
C VAL A 495 0.05 1.36 -16.31
N PHE A 496 0.77 0.81 -15.35
CA PHE A 496 0.48 1.09 -13.95
C PHE A 496 1.74 1.29 -13.13
N SER A 497 1.67 2.22 -12.20
CA SER A 497 2.72 2.40 -11.20
C SER A 497 2.40 1.59 -9.94
N SER A 498 3.42 1.10 -9.27
CA SER A 498 3.34 0.60 -7.89
C SER A 498 4.73 0.61 -7.25
N HIS A 499 4.79 0.77 -5.95
CA HIS A 499 5.97 0.50 -5.14
C HIS A 499 5.95 -0.94 -4.58
N GLN A 500 4.84 -1.69 -4.76
CA GLN A 500 4.69 -3.06 -4.29
C GLN A 500 5.02 -4.05 -5.42
N MET A 501 6.11 -4.80 -5.24
CA MET A 501 6.57 -5.75 -6.23
C MET A 501 5.63 -6.94 -6.42
N GLU A 502 4.83 -7.25 -5.42
CA GLU A 502 3.79 -8.28 -5.52
C GLU A 502 2.73 -7.95 -6.57
N ASP A 503 2.34 -6.66 -6.71
CA ASP A 503 1.39 -6.24 -7.76
C ASP A 503 2.02 -6.40 -9.14
N MET A 504 3.30 -6.04 -9.27
CA MET A 504 4.05 -6.24 -10.52
C MET A 504 4.15 -7.71 -10.90
N ALA A 505 4.41 -8.58 -9.92
CA ALA A 505 4.48 -10.03 -10.13
C ALA A 505 3.15 -10.64 -10.63
N VAL A 506 2.02 -10.06 -10.25
CA VAL A 506 0.68 -10.54 -10.63
C VAL A 506 0.25 -10.03 -12.00
N LEU A 507 0.55 -8.77 -12.31
CA LEU A 507 -0.07 -8.07 -13.44
C LEU A 507 0.91 -7.69 -14.56
N ALA A 508 2.16 -7.29 -14.26
CA ALA A 508 3.10 -6.79 -15.25
C ALA A 508 3.75 -7.93 -16.06
N GLU A 509 3.75 -7.81 -17.38
CA GLU A 509 4.54 -8.65 -18.28
C GLU A 509 5.96 -8.11 -18.42
N ARG A 510 6.07 -6.80 -18.56
CA ARG A 510 7.33 -6.04 -18.60
C ARG A 510 7.24 -4.89 -17.60
N LEU A 511 8.37 -4.45 -17.12
CA LEU A 511 8.41 -3.28 -16.22
C LEU A 511 9.69 -2.46 -16.38
N THR A 512 9.61 -1.21 -15.95
CA THR A 512 10.76 -0.32 -15.79
C THR A 512 10.90 0.14 -14.35
N VAL A 513 12.14 0.23 -13.89
CA VAL A 513 12.50 0.77 -12.58
C VAL A 513 12.96 2.20 -12.75
N LEU A 514 12.26 3.15 -12.13
CA LEU A 514 12.65 4.55 -12.07
C LEU A 514 13.38 4.86 -10.76
N LYS A 515 14.52 5.54 -10.87
CA LYS A 515 15.25 6.13 -9.74
C LYS A 515 15.77 7.51 -10.14
N ASP A 516 15.54 8.49 -9.29
CA ASP A 516 15.98 9.88 -9.49
C ASP A 516 15.63 10.41 -10.89
N GLY A 517 14.43 10.10 -11.37
CA GLY A 517 13.92 10.52 -12.67
C GLY A 517 14.51 9.78 -13.87
N ARG A 518 15.22 8.65 -13.71
CA ARG A 518 15.83 7.86 -14.78
C ARG A 518 15.29 6.44 -14.81
N ASP A 519 15.18 5.86 -15.99
CA ASP A 519 14.94 4.44 -16.19
C ASP A 519 16.26 3.67 -16.01
N THR A 520 16.38 2.97 -14.89
CA THR A 520 17.64 2.31 -14.49
C THR A 520 17.68 0.83 -14.85
N LEU A 521 16.52 0.20 -14.99
CA LEU A 521 16.36 -1.22 -15.27
C LEU A 521 15.03 -1.45 -15.98
N THR A 522 15.06 -2.00 -17.19
CA THR A 522 13.86 -2.29 -17.97
C THR A 522 13.97 -3.69 -18.58
N GLY A 523 12.91 -4.49 -18.52
CA GLY A 523 12.89 -5.85 -19.06
C GLY A 523 11.57 -6.57 -18.78
N SER A 524 11.52 -7.87 -19.07
CA SER A 524 10.43 -8.71 -18.58
C SER A 524 10.43 -8.75 -17.04
N THR A 525 9.27 -8.99 -16.43
CA THR A 525 9.14 -9.02 -14.96
C THR A 525 10.10 -10.02 -14.33
N GLY A 526 10.28 -11.20 -14.93
CA GLY A 526 11.23 -12.21 -14.45
C GLY A 526 12.70 -11.76 -14.55
N GLU A 527 13.10 -11.11 -15.67
CA GLU A 527 14.47 -10.59 -15.85
C GLU A 527 14.80 -9.51 -14.82
N VAL A 528 13.86 -8.59 -14.57
CA VAL A 528 14.05 -7.53 -13.56
C VAL A 528 14.15 -8.12 -12.16
N PHE A 529 13.28 -9.06 -11.81
CA PHE A 529 13.29 -9.70 -10.48
C PHE A 529 14.50 -10.60 -10.27
N SER A 530 15.08 -11.16 -11.32
CA SER A 530 16.34 -11.93 -11.23
C SER A 530 17.53 -11.09 -10.76
N GLN A 531 17.43 -9.73 -10.84
CA GLN A 531 18.47 -8.80 -10.43
C GLN A 531 18.20 -8.23 -9.01
N SER A 532 17.91 -9.10 -8.05
CA SER A 532 17.49 -8.74 -6.69
C SER A 532 18.45 -7.83 -5.95
N GLU A 533 19.76 -8.02 -6.10
CA GLU A 533 20.75 -7.14 -5.44
C GLU A 533 20.68 -5.71 -6.01
N LYS A 534 20.54 -5.58 -7.33
CA LYS A 534 20.38 -4.28 -7.97
C LYS A 534 19.05 -3.60 -7.56
N LEU A 535 17.97 -4.37 -7.42
CA LEU A 535 16.71 -3.83 -6.90
C LEU A 535 16.87 -3.28 -5.48
N LYS A 536 17.59 -3.98 -4.60
CA LYS A 536 17.89 -3.50 -3.24
C LYS A 536 18.71 -2.21 -3.24
N GLU A 537 19.73 -2.09 -4.12
CA GLU A 537 20.51 -0.85 -4.31
C GLU A 537 19.63 0.31 -4.78
N LEU A 538 18.55 0.01 -5.52
CA LEU A 538 17.55 0.96 -5.96
C LEU A 538 16.49 1.28 -4.89
N GLY A 539 16.59 0.68 -3.68
CA GLY A 539 15.64 0.88 -2.58
C GLY A 539 14.36 0.04 -2.69
N LEU A 540 14.36 -0.99 -3.55
CA LEU A 540 13.21 -1.85 -3.81
C LEU A 540 13.46 -3.27 -3.28
N GLU A 541 12.40 -3.94 -2.84
CA GLU A 541 12.48 -5.33 -2.40
C GLU A 541 11.80 -6.24 -3.43
N PRO A 542 12.48 -7.29 -3.93
CA PRO A 542 11.85 -8.29 -4.78
C PRO A 542 10.66 -8.95 -4.08
N PRO A 543 9.67 -9.50 -4.82
CA PRO A 543 8.56 -10.24 -4.23
C PRO A 543 9.03 -11.34 -3.28
N VAL A 544 8.21 -11.62 -2.26
CA VAL A 544 8.54 -12.67 -1.27
C VAL A 544 8.85 -14.01 -1.94
N VAL A 545 8.10 -14.39 -2.97
CA VAL A 545 8.35 -15.63 -3.71
C VAL A 545 9.74 -15.64 -4.37
N THR A 546 10.16 -14.53 -4.95
CA THR A 546 11.49 -14.40 -5.58
C THR A 546 12.59 -14.51 -4.51
N ARG A 547 12.41 -13.83 -3.35
CA ARG A 547 13.35 -13.91 -2.22
C ARG A 547 13.47 -15.33 -1.66
N VAL A 548 12.36 -16.06 -1.54
CA VAL A 548 12.35 -17.48 -1.12
C VAL A 548 13.08 -18.34 -2.15
N ALA A 549 12.78 -18.19 -3.44
CA ALA A 549 13.46 -18.93 -4.52
C ALA A 549 14.98 -18.67 -4.52
N GLU A 550 15.42 -17.43 -4.31
CA GLU A 550 16.84 -17.10 -4.16
C GLU A 550 17.47 -17.74 -2.90
N GLY A 551 16.75 -17.73 -1.78
CA GLY A 551 17.16 -18.44 -0.58
C GLY A 551 17.36 -19.93 -0.82
N MET A 552 16.42 -20.56 -1.52
CA MET A 552 16.50 -21.97 -1.94
C MET A 552 17.70 -22.22 -2.88
N ARG A 553 17.96 -21.34 -3.84
CA ARG A 553 19.14 -21.43 -4.71
C ARG A 553 20.45 -21.38 -3.93
N LYS A 554 20.54 -20.52 -2.92
CA LYS A 554 21.69 -20.48 -2.00
C LYS A 554 21.84 -21.77 -1.19
N LEU A 555 20.77 -22.51 -0.96
CA LEU A 555 20.74 -23.84 -0.33
C LEU A 555 20.97 -24.98 -1.33
N GLY A 556 21.34 -24.67 -2.58
CA GLY A 556 21.70 -25.65 -3.61
C GLY A 556 20.55 -26.10 -4.51
N TRP A 557 19.32 -25.58 -4.34
CA TRP A 557 18.19 -25.90 -5.21
C TRP A 557 18.40 -25.34 -6.62
N PRO A 558 18.34 -26.16 -7.68
CA PRO A 558 18.55 -25.71 -9.07
C PRO A 558 17.29 -25.07 -9.66
N LEU A 559 16.78 -24.00 -9.01
CA LEU A 559 15.62 -23.25 -9.46
C LEU A 559 15.99 -22.18 -10.50
N ASN A 560 15.06 -21.86 -11.38
CA ASN A 560 15.19 -20.75 -12.33
C ASN A 560 15.37 -19.41 -11.61
N SER A 561 16.08 -18.48 -12.24
CA SER A 561 16.15 -17.10 -11.76
C SER A 561 14.87 -16.33 -12.13
N GLY A 562 14.45 -15.39 -11.25
CA GLY A 562 13.32 -14.51 -11.56
C GLY A 562 11.94 -15.19 -11.46
N ILE A 563 11.80 -16.19 -10.57
CA ILE A 563 10.48 -16.76 -10.25
C ILE A 563 9.57 -15.66 -9.72
N THR A 564 8.46 -15.44 -10.42
CA THR A 564 7.52 -14.33 -10.16
C THR A 564 6.26 -14.77 -9.42
N SER A 565 5.92 -16.06 -9.43
CA SER A 565 4.69 -16.55 -8.83
C SER A 565 4.89 -17.75 -7.93
N ARG A 566 4.03 -17.87 -6.91
CA ARG A 566 3.99 -19.03 -6.02
C ARG A 566 3.75 -20.33 -6.78
N ALA A 567 2.89 -20.30 -7.79
CA ALA A 567 2.57 -21.48 -8.59
C ALA A 567 3.81 -22.01 -9.30
N LEU A 568 4.59 -21.13 -9.95
CA LEU A 568 5.84 -21.50 -10.62
C LEU A 568 6.86 -22.10 -9.63
N LEU A 569 7.03 -21.49 -8.44
CA LEU A 569 7.94 -22.02 -7.42
C LEU A 569 7.55 -23.43 -6.99
N ILE A 570 6.26 -23.65 -6.70
CA ILE A 570 5.74 -24.94 -6.25
C ILE A 570 5.90 -25.98 -7.37
N GLU A 571 5.60 -25.61 -8.61
CA GLU A 571 5.74 -26.50 -9.77
C GLU A 571 7.20 -26.92 -9.98
N GLU A 572 8.15 -25.97 -9.98
CA GLU A 572 9.58 -26.29 -10.15
C GLU A 572 10.09 -27.21 -9.00
N VAL A 573 9.74 -26.91 -7.76
CA VAL A 573 10.11 -27.77 -6.62
C VAL A 573 9.51 -29.16 -6.76
N GLY A 574 8.23 -29.26 -7.18
CA GLY A 574 7.57 -30.54 -7.40
C GLY A 574 8.24 -31.38 -8.48
N GLN A 575 8.64 -30.75 -9.61
CA GLN A 575 9.37 -31.41 -10.70
C GLN A 575 10.75 -31.91 -10.24
N LEU A 576 11.48 -31.11 -9.45
CA LEU A 576 12.80 -31.48 -8.93
C LEU A 576 12.74 -32.67 -7.99
N ILE A 577 11.76 -32.72 -7.09
CA ILE A 577 11.58 -33.83 -6.15
C ILE A 577 11.04 -35.06 -6.88
N GLY A 578 10.06 -34.91 -7.77
CA GLY A 578 9.51 -36.02 -8.58
C GLY A 578 10.55 -36.67 -9.51
N ALA A 579 11.50 -35.89 -10.03
CA ALA A 579 12.61 -36.40 -10.82
C ALA A 579 13.71 -37.10 -10.01
N GLY A 580 13.85 -36.74 -8.72
CA GLY A 580 14.85 -37.33 -7.81
C GLY A 580 14.42 -38.66 -7.15
N ILE A 581 13.13 -39.03 -7.25
CA ILE A 581 12.58 -40.30 -6.74
C ILE A 581 12.66 -41.44 -7.78
N ARG A 582 13.08 -41.17 -8.99
CA ARG A 582 13.40 -42.17 -10.02
C ARG A 582 14.90 -42.29 -10.18
#